data_ad438530102c1e0996ab507d607facd6
#
_entry.id   ad438530102c1e0996ab507d607facd6
#
_cell.length_a   1.000
_cell.length_b   1.000
_cell.length_c   1.000
_cell.angle_alpha   90.00
_cell.angle_beta   90.00
_cell.angle_gamma   90.00
#
_symmetry.space_group_name_H-M   'P 1'
#
loop_
_entity.id
_entity.type
_entity.pdbx_description
1 polymer ?
#
loop_
_entity_poly.entity_id
_entity_poly.type
_entity_poly.pdbx_seq_one_letter_code
_entity_poly.pdbx_strand_id
1 'polypeptide(L)' 'EASAALRMAAAVKLFELGRVSSGAAARLAGVPRVVFLSRLADYGVDTFRLSEEQLRKEARLA' A
#
# COMPACT_ATOMS: atom_id res chain seq x y z
N GLU A 1 10.30 0.07 15.65
CA GLU A 1 10.07 -1.29 16.11
C GLU A 1 10.11 -2.30 14.96
N ALA A 2 10.74 -3.46 15.21
CA ALA A 2 10.96 -4.45 14.16
C ALA A 2 9.65 -5.00 13.57
N SER A 3 8.66 -5.28 14.41
CA SER A 3 7.40 -5.84 13.93
C SER A 3 6.61 -4.83 13.09
N ALA A 4 6.68 -3.55 13.44
CA ALA A 4 6.01 -2.52 12.65
C ALA A 4 6.67 -2.38 11.28
N ALA A 5 8.00 -2.42 11.24
CA ALA A 5 8.73 -2.34 9.98
C ALA A 5 8.44 -3.57 9.10
N LEU A 6 8.36 -4.74 9.71
CA LEU A 6 8.07 -5.96 8.99
C LEU A 6 6.66 -5.94 8.41
N ARG A 7 5.70 -5.46 9.18
CA ARG A 7 4.32 -5.35 8.71
C ARG A 7 4.20 -4.35 7.55
N MET A 8 4.92 -3.23 7.65
CA MET A 8 4.93 -2.25 6.58
C MET A 8 5.52 -2.85 5.30
N ALA A 9 6.65 -3.55 5.42
CA ALA A 9 7.28 -4.17 4.26
C ALA A 9 6.36 -5.20 3.60
N ALA A 10 5.68 -6.01 4.40
CA ALA A 10 4.74 -6.99 3.89
C ALA A 10 3.56 -6.32 3.17
N ALA A 11 3.02 -5.27 3.78
CA ALA A 11 1.89 -4.54 3.20
C ALA A 11 2.29 -3.89 1.87
N VAL A 12 3.48 -3.31 1.81
CA VAL A 12 3.99 -2.70 0.58
C VAL A 12 4.11 -3.75 -0.52
N LYS A 13 4.67 -4.90 -0.19
CA LYS A 13 4.85 -5.95 -1.19
C LYS A 13 3.52 -6.49 -1.70
N LEU A 14 2.57 -6.72 -0.81
CA LEU A 14 1.26 -7.21 -1.20
C LEU A 14 0.52 -6.20 -2.07
N PHE A 15 0.65 -4.93 -1.74
CA PHE A 15 0.06 -3.87 -2.54
C PHE A 15 0.72 -3.79 -3.92
N GLU A 16 2.04 -3.88 -3.96
CA GLU A 16 2.80 -3.87 -5.21
C GLU A 16 2.38 -5.00 -6.14
N LEU A 17 2.11 -6.17 -5.55
CA LEU A 17 1.67 -7.34 -6.31
C LEU A 17 0.19 -7.29 -6.70
N GLY A 18 -0.53 -6.27 -6.26
CA GLY A 18 -1.94 -6.13 -6.56
C GLY A 18 -2.84 -7.08 -5.77
N ARG A 19 -2.34 -7.59 -4.65
CA ARG A 19 -3.09 -8.54 -3.83
C ARG A 19 -4.04 -7.89 -2.85
N VAL A 20 -3.78 -6.64 -2.49
CA VAL A 20 -4.62 -5.91 -1.55
C VAL A 20 -4.80 -4.49 -2.04
N SER A 21 -5.91 -3.85 -1.65
CA SER A 21 -6.13 -2.44 -1.95
C SER A 21 -5.24 -1.59 -1.05
N SER A 22 -5.11 -0.30 -1.38
CA SER A 22 -4.33 0.61 -0.57
C SER A 22 -4.88 0.73 0.84
N GLY A 23 -6.20 0.71 0.99
CA GLY A 23 -6.83 0.75 2.30
C GLY A 23 -6.54 -0.49 3.13
N ALA A 24 -6.63 -1.67 2.48
CA ALA A 24 -6.33 -2.93 3.17
C ALA A 24 -4.85 -3.01 3.54
N ALA A 25 -3.97 -2.56 2.64
CA ALA A 25 -2.54 -2.56 2.92
C ALA A 25 -2.20 -1.64 4.09
N ALA A 26 -2.83 -0.46 4.14
CA ALA A 26 -2.61 0.47 5.23
C ALA A 26 -3.05 -0.13 6.57
N ARG A 27 -4.18 -0.83 6.58
CA ARG A 27 -4.64 -1.51 7.79
C ARG A 27 -3.67 -2.61 8.22
N LEU A 28 -3.16 -3.36 7.27
CA LEU A 28 -2.16 -4.40 7.56
C LEU A 28 -0.90 -3.79 8.16
N ALA A 29 -0.48 -2.64 7.63
CA ALA A 29 0.70 -1.95 8.13
C ALA A 29 0.43 -1.24 9.47
N GLY A 30 -0.84 -1.01 9.80
CA GLY A 30 -1.20 -0.32 11.03
C GLY A 30 -1.04 1.19 10.96
N VAL A 31 -1.18 1.77 9.76
CA VAL A 31 -1.04 3.21 9.57
C VAL A 31 -2.22 3.73 8.74
N PRO A 32 -2.49 5.04 8.79
CA PRO A 32 -3.50 5.64 7.93
C PRO A 32 -3.11 5.47 6.45
N ARG A 33 -4.12 5.41 5.58
CA ARG A 33 -3.89 5.22 4.15
C ARG A 33 -2.94 6.28 3.56
N VAL A 34 -3.10 7.53 3.96
CA VAL A 34 -2.25 8.61 3.47
C VAL A 34 -0.79 8.36 3.84
N VAL A 35 -0.55 7.90 5.07
CA VAL A 35 0.79 7.59 5.54
C VAL A 35 1.35 6.41 4.76
N PHE A 36 0.54 5.38 4.54
CA PHE A 36 0.97 4.22 3.77
C PHE A 36 1.43 4.62 2.37
N LEU A 37 0.62 5.43 1.69
CA LEU A 37 0.93 5.87 0.33
C LEU A 37 2.21 6.71 0.29
N SER A 38 2.43 7.56 1.29
CA SER A 38 3.64 8.37 1.34
C SER A 38 4.88 7.53 1.60
N ARG A 39 4.73 6.37 2.24
CA ARG A 39 5.86 5.48 2.53
C ARG A 39 6.27 4.62 1.33
N LEU A 40 5.39 4.47 0.34
CA LEU A 40 5.70 3.65 -0.82
C LEU A 40 6.96 4.12 -1.53
N ALA A 41 7.18 5.43 -1.61
CA ALA A 41 8.37 5.98 -2.23
C ALA A 41 9.65 5.53 -1.52
N ASP A 42 9.60 5.40 -0.20
CA ASP A 42 10.74 4.95 0.59
C ASP A 42 11.12 3.51 0.28
N TYR A 43 10.17 2.74 -0.26
CA TYR A 43 10.39 1.35 -0.62
C TYR A 43 10.67 1.17 -2.11
N GLY A 44 10.88 2.27 -2.83
CA GLY A 44 11.20 2.21 -4.24
C GLY A 44 10.03 1.86 -5.14
N VAL A 45 8.81 2.01 -4.65
CA VAL A 45 7.61 1.72 -5.43
C VAL A 45 7.16 2.98 -6.16
N ASP A 46 6.83 2.82 -7.45
CA ASP A 46 6.32 3.94 -8.25
C ASP A 46 4.88 4.22 -7.84
N THR A 47 4.71 5.16 -6.92
CA THR A 47 3.40 5.47 -6.35
C THR A 47 2.47 6.11 -7.37
N PHE A 48 3.02 6.81 -8.34
CA PHE A 48 2.21 7.52 -9.33
C PHE A 48 1.42 6.55 -10.20
N ARG A 49 2.09 5.57 -10.79
CA ARG A 49 1.44 4.60 -11.66
C ARG A 49 0.57 3.63 -10.88
N LEU A 50 1.11 3.09 -9.79
CA LEU A 50 0.38 2.09 -9.00
C LEU A 50 -0.86 2.69 -8.35
N SER A 51 -0.77 3.95 -7.90
CA SER A 51 -1.92 4.61 -7.30
C SER A 51 -3.06 4.78 -8.29
N GLU A 52 -2.76 5.16 -9.53
CA GLU A 52 -3.78 5.30 -10.56
C GLU A 52 -4.45 3.98 -10.87
N GLU A 53 -3.66 2.94 -11.10
CA GLU A 53 -4.19 1.63 -11.41
C GLU A 53 -5.01 1.07 -10.26
N GLN A 54 -4.51 1.26 -9.05
CA GLN A 54 -5.18 0.74 -7.87
C GLN A 54 -6.51 1.45 -7.64
N LEU A 55 -6.55 2.75 -7.85
CA LEU A 55 -7.78 3.52 -7.70
C LEU A 55 -8.84 3.06 -8.72
N ARG A 56 -8.42 2.75 -9.93
CA ARG A 56 -9.35 2.22 -10.93
C ARG A 56 -9.93 0.89 -10.50
N LYS A 57 -9.07 0.00 -9.99
CA LYS A 57 -9.52 -1.29 -9.51
C LYS A 57 -10.48 -1.16 -8.34
N GLU A 58 -10.15 -0.29 -7.40
CA GLU A 58 -10.99 -0.09 -6.24
C GLU A 58 -12.33 0.52 -6.62
N ALA A 59 -12.34 1.43 -7.58
CA ALA A 59 -13.57 2.03 -8.07
C ALA A 59 -14.47 0.98 -8.72
N ARG A 60 -13.86 0.03 -9.43
CA ARG A 60 -14.63 -1.06 -10.04
C ARG A 60 -15.23 -1.99 -9.00
N LEU A 61 -14.46 -2.28 -7.97
CA LEU A 61 -14.87 -3.21 -6.94
C LEU A 61 -15.86 -2.60 -5.95
N ALA A 62 -15.83 -1.29 -5.85
CA ALA A 62 -16.76 -0.59 -4.98
C ALA A 62 -18.14 -0.49 -5.66
#